data_f8f050d11bcb7818bf56c49546988977
#
_entry.id   f8f050d11bcb7818bf56c49546988977
#
_cell.length_a   1.000
_cell.length_b   1.000
_cell.length_c   1.000
_cell.angle_alpha   90.00
_cell.angle_beta   90.00
_cell.angle_gamma   90.00
#
_symmetry.space_group_name_H-M   'P 1'
#
loop_
_entity.id
_entity.type
_entity.pdbx_description
1 polymer ?
#
loop_
_entity_poly.entity_id
_entity_poly.type
_entity_poly.pdbx_seq_one_letter_code
_entity_poly.pdbx_strand_id
1 'polypeptide(L)'
;IINIVHEIGATRLVIDSVTTLCYKIKSEQLIRDFLFTLGKKLASLGCTTILISEITSATENAHWSSFGVEEAIADGIIVMGDVERMGHLLRFLQVVKMRGTAHSRAKHAIELTPLGVMLTPMLKWGAQHDKTNKVGN
;
A
#
# COMPACT_ATOMS: atom_id res chain seq x y z
N ILE A 1 17.31 -10.34 -10.74
CA ILE A 1 16.20 -10.76 -9.89
C ILE A 1 15.61 -12.07 -10.40
N ILE A 2 15.01 -12.09 -11.60
CA ILE A 2 14.29 -13.27 -12.17
C ILE A 2 15.17 -14.51 -12.19
N ASN A 3 16.40 -14.42 -12.69
CA ASN A 3 17.32 -15.56 -12.75
C ASN A 3 17.61 -16.12 -11.35
N ILE A 4 17.82 -15.25 -10.36
CA ILE A 4 18.05 -15.67 -8.96
C ILE A 4 16.82 -16.36 -8.39
N VAL A 5 15.62 -15.76 -8.58
CA VAL A 5 14.35 -16.36 -8.12
C VAL A 5 14.16 -17.77 -8.70
N HIS A 6 14.44 -17.93 -9.98
CA HIS A 6 14.36 -19.23 -10.67
C HIS A 6 15.41 -20.22 -10.13
N GLU A 7 16.66 -19.78 -10.00
CA GLU A 7 17.79 -20.61 -9.57
C GLU A 7 17.61 -21.19 -8.17
N ILE A 8 17.13 -20.36 -7.23
CA ILE A 8 16.89 -20.79 -5.84
C ILE A 8 15.49 -21.36 -5.60
N GLY A 9 14.62 -21.38 -6.62
CA GLY A 9 13.24 -21.86 -6.49
C GLY A 9 12.38 -21.03 -5.51
N ALA A 10 12.61 -19.71 -5.43
CA ALA A 10 11.90 -18.86 -4.49
C ALA A 10 10.41 -18.72 -4.85
N THR A 11 9.53 -19.01 -3.90
CA THR A 11 8.08 -18.87 -4.05
C THR A 11 7.53 -17.57 -3.47
N ARG A 12 8.37 -16.82 -2.74
CA ARG A 12 8.03 -15.53 -2.14
C ARG A 12 9.20 -14.57 -2.30
N LEU A 13 8.90 -13.34 -2.70
CA LEU A 13 9.88 -12.29 -2.92
C LEU A 13 9.38 -10.98 -2.31
N VAL A 14 10.27 -10.26 -1.66
CA VAL A 14 10.04 -8.87 -1.23
C VAL A 14 11.08 -7.98 -1.92
N ILE A 15 10.63 -6.90 -2.53
CA ILE A 15 11.48 -5.87 -3.12
C ILE A 15 11.26 -4.57 -2.35
N ASP A 16 12.28 -4.17 -1.58
CA ASP A 16 12.31 -2.93 -0.80
C ASP A 16 13.46 -2.05 -1.30
N SER A 17 13.20 -1.01 -2.08
CA SER A 17 11.91 -0.54 -2.58
C SER A 17 11.91 -0.47 -4.12
N VAL A 18 10.72 -0.42 -4.70
CA VAL A 18 10.54 -0.15 -6.14
C VAL A 18 11.13 1.20 -6.51
N THR A 19 11.01 2.19 -5.64
CA THR A 19 11.56 3.53 -5.82
C THR A 19 13.07 3.47 -6.05
N THR A 20 13.80 2.70 -5.23
CA THR A 20 15.24 2.49 -5.37
C THR A 20 15.57 1.72 -6.65
N LEU A 21 14.78 0.69 -6.97
CA LEU A 21 14.98 -0.13 -8.16
C LEU A 21 14.82 0.68 -9.45
N CYS A 22 13.88 1.63 -9.47
CA CYS A 22 13.58 2.47 -10.64
C CYS A 22 14.32 3.82 -10.64
N TYR A 23 15.14 4.11 -9.64
CA TYR A 23 15.78 5.42 -9.43
C TYR A 23 16.52 5.99 -10.66
N LYS A 24 17.16 5.13 -11.45
CA LYS A 24 17.92 5.55 -12.65
C LYS A 24 17.07 5.64 -13.92
N ILE A 25 15.81 5.20 -13.88
CA ILE A 25 14.93 5.21 -15.05
C ILE A 25 14.21 6.55 -15.08
N LYS A 26 14.49 7.37 -16.10
CA LYS A 26 13.91 8.74 -16.21
C LYS A 26 12.54 8.78 -16.89
N SER A 27 12.12 7.72 -17.54
CA SER A 27 10.86 7.65 -18.29
C SER A 27 9.83 6.84 -17.53
N GLU A 28 8.68 7.44 -17.24
CA GLU A 28 7.54 6.75 -16.62
C GLU A 28 7.07 5.56 -17.47
N GLN A 29 7.11 5.68 -18.80
CA GLN A 29 6.76 4.59 -19.67
C GLN A 29 7.71 3.40 -19.51
N LEU A 30 9.02 3.64 -19.42
CA LEU A 30 9.99 2.57 -19.20
C LEU A 30 9.83 1.94 -17.81
N ILE A 31 9.49 2.70 -16.79
CA ILE A 31 9.17 2.17 -15.45
C ILE A 31 7.93 1.28 -15.53
N ARG A 32 6.89 1.72 -16.23
CA ARG A 32 5.67 0.94 -16.46
C ARG A 32 5.96 -0.40 -17.12
N ASP A 33 6.68 -0.38 -18.24
CA ASP A 33 7.03 -1.56 -19.02
C ASP A 33 7.92 -2.53 -18.21
N PHE A 34 8.87 -1.96 -17.45
CA PHE A 34 9.75 -2.73 -16.58
C PHE A 34 8.96 -3.43 -15.47
N LEU A 35 8.14 -2.71 -14.70
CA LEU A 35 7.37 -3.26 -13.60
C LEU A 35 6.33 -4.28 -14.07
N PHE A 36 5.67 -4.00 -15.19
CA PHE A 36 4.73 -4.93 -15.80
C PHE A 36 5.41 -6.24 -16.23
N THR A 37 6.58 -6.13 -16.88
CA THR A 37 7.35 -7.29 -17.31
C THR A 37 7.87 -8.09 -16.12
N LEU A 38 8.38 -7.39 -15.09
CA LEU A 38 8.87 -8.01 -13.85
C LEU A 38 7.75 -8.79 -13.17
N GLY A 39 6.59 -8.14 -12.95
CA GLY A 39 5.45 -8.76 -12.28
C GLY A 39 4.94 -10.00 -13.03
N LYS A 40 4.78 -9.90 -14.36
CA LYS A 40 4.37 -11.06 -15.18
C LYS A 40 5.34 -12.24 -15.11
N LYS A 41 6.64 -11.96 -15.19
CA LYS A 41 7.66 -13.02 -15.12
C LYS A 41 7.70 -13.67 -13.75
N LEU A 42 7.63 -12.90 -12.66
CA LEU A 42 7.59 -13.44 -11.31
C LEU A 42 6.33 -14.29 -11.07
N ALA A 43 5.18 -13.81 -11.55
CA ALA A 43 3.93 -14.58 -11.50
C ALA A 43 4.02 -15.90 -12.28
N SER A 44 4.65 -15.90 -13.47
CA SER A 44 4.84 -17.12 -14.28
C SER A 44 5.77 -18.15 -13.62
N LEU A 45 6.62 -17.73 -12.68
CA LEU A 45 7.44 -18.61 -11.86
C LEU A 45 6.71 -19.10 -10.58
N GLY A 46 5.43 -18.74 -10.40
CA GLY A 46 4.67 -19.07 -9.20
C GLY A 46 5.14 -18.29 -7.96
N CYS A 47 5.86 -17.18 -8.15
CA CYS A 47 6.41 -16.39 -7.04
C CYS A 47 5.41 -15.31 -6.59
N THR A 48 4.96 -15.38 -5.34
CA THR A 48 4.20 -14.30 -4.70
C THR A 48 5.15 -13.16 -4.36
N THR A 49 4.89 -11.96 -4.90
CA THR A 49 5.81 -10.84 -4.78
C THR A 49 5.18 -9.67 -4.04
N ILE A 50 5.89 -9.12 -3.06
CA ILE A 50 5.58 -7.86 -2.40
C ILE A 50 6.54 -6.80 -2.94
N LEU A 51 5.98 -5.72 -3.49
CA LEU A 51 6.71 -4.55 -3.94
C LEU A 51 6.43 -3.42 -2.95
N ILE A 52 7.46 -2.91 -2.29
CA ILE A 52 7.35 -1.75 -1.40
C ILE A 52 7.60 -0.49 -2.21
N SER A 53 6.64 0.44 -2.18
CA SER A 53 6.72 1.73 -2.85
C SER A 53 6.47 2.84 -1.83
N GLU A 54 7.37 3.81 -1.79
CA GLU A 54 7.25 4.96 -0.91
C GLU A 54 6.35 6.01 -1.56
N ILE A 55 5.36 6.50 -0.81
CA ILE A 55 4.48 7.58 -1.25
C ILE A 55 4.71 8.83 -0.40
N THR A 56 4.89 9.98 -1.04
CA THR A 56 5.29 11.23 -0.37
C THR A 56 4.15 12.00 0.27
N SER A 57 2.89 11.67 0.00
CA SER A 57 1.74 12.26 0.68
C SER A 57 0.49 11.39 0.57
N ALA A 58 -0.15 11.15 1.70
CA ALA A 58 -1.45 10.49 1.79
C ALA A 58 -2.58 11.53 1.81
N THR A 59 -2.64 12.46 0.85
CA THR A 59 -3.81 13.32 0.68
C THR A 59 -4.94 12.53 0.03
N GLU A 60 -6.20 12.89 0.33
CA GLU A 60 -7.40 12.12 -0.09
C GLU A 60 -7.55 11.90 -1.61
N ASN A 61 -6.77 12.60 -2.43
CA ASN A 61 -6.70 12.47 -3.89
C ASN A 61 -5.36 11.90 -4.39
N ALA A 62 -4.54 11.34 -3.51
CA ALA A 62 -3.22 10.85 -3.88
C ALA A 62 -3.31 9.48 -4.59
N HIS A 63 -2.50 9.31 -5.61
CA HIS A 63 -2.19 7.99 -6.15
C HIS A 63 -1.51 7.15 -5.07
N TRP A 64 -1.88 5.87 -4.98
CA TRP A 64 -1.33 4.92 -4.01
C TRP A 64 0.03 4.36 -4.46
N SER A 65 0.74 5.09 -5.32
CA SER A 65 1.98 4.64 -5.93
C SER A 65 2.89 5.83 -6.26
N SER A 66 4.20 5.61 -6.26
CA SER A 66 5.19 6.64 -6.56
C SER A 66 5.25 7.00 -8.04
N PHE A 67 4.94 6.05 -8.92
CA PHE A 67 5.05 6.19 -10.37
C PHE A 67 3.70 6.18 -11.09
N GLY A 68 2.58 6.05 -10.38
CA GLY A 68 1.23 6.02 -10.94
C GLY A 68 0.91 4.76 -11.75
N VAL A 69 1.79 3.76 -11.75
CA VAL A 69 1.69 2.55 -12.57
C VAL A 69 1.48 1.29 -11.77
N GLU A 70 1.98 1.25 -10.53
CA GLU A 70 1.93 0.08 -9.64
C GLU A 70 0.49 -0.32 -9.35
N GLU A 71 -0.41 0.67 -9.27
CA GLU A 71 -1.84 0.42 -9.04
C GLU A 71 -2.50 -0.40 -10.15
N ALA A 72 -2.05 -0.22 -11.39
CA ALA A 72 -2.62 -0.93 -12.53
C ALA A 72 -2.16 -2.39 -12.59
N ILE A 73 -0.93 -2.66 -12.18
CA ILE A 73 -0.31 -4.01 -12.29
C ILE A 73 -0.51 -4.87 -11.05
N ALA A 74 -0.59 -4.28 -9.85
CA ALA A 74 -0.71 -5.02 -8.61
C ALA A 74 -2.08 -5.72 -8.48
N ASP A 75 -2.07 -6.96 -8.00
CA ASP A 75 -3.29 -7.71 -7.68
C ASP A 75 -3.88 -7.25 -6.34
N GLY A 76 -3.05 -6.85 -5.41
CA GLY A 76 -3.44 -6.27 -4.13
C GLY A 76 -2.66 -5.01 -3.82
N ILE A 77 -3.28 -4.07 -3.10
CA ILE A 77 -2.64 -2.84 -2.63
C ILE A 77 -2.96 -2.69 -1.16
N ILE A 78 -1.91 -2.63 -0.36
CA ILE A 78 -1.95 -2.37 1.07
C ILE A 78 -1.28 -1.03 1.29
N VAL A 79 -1.99 -0.11 1.93
CA VAL A 79 -1.49 1.21 2.27
C VAL A 79 -1.19 1.25 3.75
N MET A 80 -0.01 1.75 4.09
CA MET A 80 0.40 2.03 5.46
C MET A 80 0.77 3.51 5.57
N GLY A 81 0.46 4.12 6.70
CA GLY A 81 0.74 5.54 6.92
C GLY A 81 0.29 5.99 8.31
N ASP A 82 0.32 7.29 8.51
CA ASP A 82 -0.09 7.92 9.75
C ASP A 82 -1.39 8.72 9.53
N VAL A 83 -2.23 8.77 10.55
CA VAL A 83 -3.45 9.57 10.58
C VAL A 83 -3.57 10.26 11.94
N GLU A 84 -3.80 11.55 11.92
CA GLU A 84 -4.07 12.29 13.15
C GLU A 84 -5.53 12.09 13.60
N ARG A 85 -5.70 11.71 14.86
CA ARG A 85 -7.01 11.62 15.50
C ARG A 85 -6.94 12.13 16.94
N MET A 86 -7.78 13.10 17.29
CA MET A 86 -7.88 13.69 18.63
C MET A 86 -6.51 14.13 19.18
N GLY A 87 -5.65 14.71 18.33
CA GLY A 87 -4.30 15.14 18.71
C GLY A 87 -3.28 13.99 18.85
N HIS A 88 -3.65 12.76 18.50
CA HIS A 88 -2.75 11.61 18.47
C HIS A 88 -2.44 11.19 17.04
N LEU A 89 -1.16 10.96 16.74
CA LEU A 89 -0.71 10.39 15.48
C LEU A 89 -0.78 8.85 15.58
N LEU A 90 -1.69 8.26 14.82
CA LEU A 90 -1.92 6.82 14.80
C LEU A 90 -1.41 6.21 13.50
N ARG A 91 -0.62 5.17 13.58
CA ARG A 91 -0.26 4.36 12.40
C ARG A 91 -1.45 3.54 11.95
N PHE A 92 -1.63 3.43 10.64
CA PHE A 92 -2.70 2.61 10.08
C PHE A 92 -2.22 1.71 8.95
N LEU A 93 -2.98 0.65 8.74
CA LEU A 93 -2.94 -0.23 7.57
C LEU A 93 -4.33 -0.28 6.96
N GLN A 94 -4.40 -0.25 5.63
CA GLN A 94 -5.65 -0.40 4.88
C GLN A 94 -5.42 -1.22 3.61
N VAL A 95 -6.27 -2.20 3.36
CA VAL A 95 -6.33 -2.88 2.06
C VAL A 95 -7.25 -2.06 1.16
N VAL A 96 -6.68 -1.43 0.12
CA VAL A 96 -7.45 -0.57 -0.80
C VAL A 96 -7.88 -1.30 -2.06
N LYS A 97 -7.15 -2.35 -2.43
CA LYS A 97 -7.43 -3.19 -3.59
C LYS A 97 -7.08 -4.65 -3.30
N MET A 98 -7.89 -5.56 -3.80
CA MET A 98 -7.58 -6.99 -3.87
C MET A 98 -8.37 -7.60 -5.03
N ARG A 99 -7.69 -8.15 -6.03
CA ARG A 99 -8.33 -8.82 -7.17
C ARG A 99 -8.83 -10.19 -6.76
N GLY A 100 -9.99 -10.57 -7.29
CA GLY A 100 -10.51 -11.92 -7.14
C GLY A 100 -11.00 -12.31 -5.73
N THR A 101 -10.98 -11.39 -4.75
CA THR A 101 -11.46 -11.68 -3.39
C THR A 101 -12.11 -10.47 -2.74
N ALA A 102 -13.11 -10.74 -1.90
CA ALA A 102 -13.70 -9.72 -1.05
C ALA A 102 -12.74 -9.36 0.09
N HIS A 103 -12.68 -8.08 0.47
CA HIS A 103 -11.84 -7.61 1.56
C HIS A 103 -12.47 -6.43 2.30
N SER A 104 -12.09 -6.24 3.55
CA SER A 104 -12.44 -5.05 4.31
C SER A 104 -11.62 -3.85 3.81
N ARG A 105 -12.28 -2.73 3.57
CA ARG A 105 -11.63 -1.45 3.24
C ARG A 105 -11.46 -0.54 4.46
N ALA A 106 -11.77 -1.03 5.65
CA ALA A 106 -11.56 -0.28 6.87
C ALA A 106 -10.08 -0.08 7.16
N LYS A 107 -9.74 1.07 7.75
CA LYS A 107 -8.41 1.31 8.33
C LYS A 107 -8.30 0.51 9.62
N HIS A 108 -7.11 -0.06 9.85
CA HIS A 108 -6.75 -0.75 11.08
C HIS A 108 -5.59 0.00 11.71
N ALA A 109 -5.67 0.29 12.99
CA ALA A 109 -4.54 0.83 13.75
C ALA A 109 -3.45 -0.23 13.88
N ILE A 110 -2.20 0.21 13.74
CA ILE A 110 -1.01 -0.63 13.93
C ILE A 110 -0.40 -0.28 15.28
N GLU A 111 -0.27 -1.27 16.14
CA GLU A 111 0.44 -1.16 17.41
C GLU A 111 1.65 -2.09 17.39
N LEU A 112 2.81 -1.53 17.75
CA LEU A 112 4.05 -2.30 17.92
C LEU A 112 4.16 -2.70 19.39
N THR A 113 4.11 -3.99 19.65
CA THR A 113 4.20 -4.54 21.01
C THR A 113 5.42 -5.44 21.15
N PRO A 114 5.87 -5.77 22.37
CA PRO A 114 6.94 -6.74 22.57
C PRO A 114 6.64 -8.14 21.99
N LEU A 115 5.36 -8.45 21.75
CA LEU A 115 4.92 -9.72 21.15
C LEU A 115 4.78 -9.64 19.63
N GLY A 116 5.01 -8.47 19.01
CA GLY A 116 4.90 -8.26 17.57
C GLY A 116 3.94 -7.13 17.19
N VAL A 117 3.43 -7.18 15.98
CA VAL A 117 2.51 -6.19 15.42
C VAL A 117 1.07 -6.61 15.70
N MET A 118 0.30 -5.73 16.32
CA MET A 118 -1.15 -5.88 16.50
C MET A 118 -1.90 -4.97 15.54
N LEU A 119 -2.99 -5.49 14.95
CA LEU A 119 -3.90 -4.74 14.11
C LEU A 119 -5.28 -4.68 14.78
N THR A 120 -5.77 -3.46 14.99
CA THR A 120 -7.09 -3.22 15.59
C THR A 120 -7.95 -2.43 14.61
N PRO A 121 -9.20 -2.86 14.28
CA PRO A 121 -10.08 -2.10 13.42
C PRO A 121 -10.30 -0.68 13.97
N MET A 122 -10.06 0.34 13.15
CA MET A 122 -10.42 1.71 13.51
C MET A 122 -11.92 1.87 13.33
N LEU A 123 -12.66 1.90 14.43
CA LEU A 123 -14.09 2.13 14.41
C LEU A 123 -14.38 3.47 13.74
N LYS A 124 -15.40 3.52 12.87
CA LYS A 124 -16.03 4.76 12.42
C LYS A 124 -16.68 5.37 13.65
N TRP A 125 -15.99 6.28 14.35
CA TRP A 125 -16.65 7.04 15.37
C TRP A 125 -17.62 8.01 14.68
N GLY A 126 -18.88 7.93 15.09
CA GLY A 126 -20.03 8.47 14.42
C GLY A 126 -19.87 9.94 14.04
N ALA A 127 -20.42 10.27 12.91
CA ALA A 127 -20.83 11.60 12.50
C ALA A 127 -21.98 12.08 13.42
N GLN A 128 -21.69 12.30 14.71
CA GLN A 128 -22.58 12.90 15.67
C GLN A 128 -21.82 13.92 16.52
N HIS A 129 -21.48 15.06 15.95
CA HIS A 129 -21.30 16.34 16.65
C HIS A 129 -20.90 17.45 15.65
N ASP A 130 -21.71 17.60 14.61
CA ASP A 130 -21.65 18.85 13.83
C ASP A 130 -23.06 19.43 13.66
N LYS A 131 -23.82 19.39 14.75
CA LYS A 131 -25.09 20.11 14.88
C LYS A 131 -25.11 20.87 16.19
N THR A 132 -24.31 21.93 16.32
CA THR A 132 -24.63 23.07 17.21
C THR A 132 -23.70 24.22 16.84
N ASN A 133 -24.17 25.09 15.96
CA ASN A 133 -24.08 26.54 16.08
C ASN A 133 -24.72 27.19 14.82
N LYS A 134 -26.03 27.05 14.72
CA LYS A 134 -26.89 28.07 14.10
C LYS A 134 -27.92 28.45 15.16
N VAL A 135 -27.54 29.32 16.05
CA VAL A 135 -28.42 30.23 16.80
C VAL A 135 -27.97 31.61 16.36
N GLY A 136 -28.68 32.26 15.55
CA GLY A 136 -29.69 33.28 15.82
C GLY A 136 -29.06 34.62 16.06
N ASN A 137 -29.06 35.50 15.09
CA ASN A 137 -29.64 36.84 15.13
C ASN A 137 -29.71 37.37 13.73
#